data_d2362cd11f54764d5fe6154d96d0396b
#
_entry.id   d2362cd11f54764d5fe6154d96d0396b
#
_cell.length_a   1.000
_cell.length_b   1.000
_cell.length_c   1.000
_cell.angle_alpha   90.00
_cell.angle_beta   90.00
_cell.angle_gamma   90.00
#
_symmetry.space_group_name_H-M   'P 1'
#
loop_
_entity.id
_entity.type
_entity.pdbx_description
1 polymer ?
#
loop_
_entity_poly.entity_id
_entity_poly.type
_entity_poly.pdbx_seq_one_letter_code
_entity_poly.pdbx_strand_id
1 'polypeptide(L)'
;MRIIIDYKLSNWNEIIKYNRIDKYVGARQKKSEMNIIKLFMLNQPKIEKYPIRINCTWHTTNLGSDLDNKSLKAVLDAMQECGILENDNIKHIPEITHKAVKDLKDYLVLEIKK
;
A
#
# COMPACT_ATOMS: atom_id res chain seq x y z
N MET A 1 13.41 -6.21 5.33
CA MET A 1 13.11 -5.69 3.99
C MET A 1 12.30 -4.41 4.12
N ARG A 2 12.69 -3.40 3.39
CA ARG A 2 12.06 -2.08 3.47
C ARG A 2 11.71 -1.58 2.07
N ILE A 3 10.48 -1.12 1.88
CA ILE A 3 10.01 -0.55 0.62
C ILE A 3 9.48 0.85 0.90
N ILE A 4 9.96 1.84 0.15
CA ILE A 4 9.49 3.22 0.25
C ILE A 4 8.67 3.54 -1.00
N ILE A 5 7.42 3.94 -0.80
CA ILE A 5 6.52 4.37 -1.87
C ILE A 5 6.37 5.88 -1.76
N ASP A 6 7.17 6.60 -2.54
CA ASP A 6 7.20 8.06 -2.53
C ASP A 6 6.08 8.63 -3.41
N TYR A 7 4.84 8.39 -2.95
CA TYR A 7 3.63 8.76 -3.65
C TYR A 7 2.48 8.86 -2.65
N LYS A 8 1.58 9.81 -2.85
CA LYS A 8 0.38 9.93 -2.02
C LYS A 8 -0.68 8.96 -2.51
N LEU A 9 -0.87 7.87 -1.77
CA LEU A 9 -1.83 6.83 -2.12
C LEU A 9 -3.28 7.30 -1.91
N SER A 10 -4.20 6.79 -2.73
CA SER A 10 -5.63 7.00 -2.53
C SER A 10 -6.07 6.34 -1.22
N ASN A 11 -6.89 7.05 -0.44
CA ASN A 11 -7.50 6.52 0.76
C ASN A 11 -8.83 5.79 0.44
N TRP A 12 -9.43 5.14 1.44
CA TRP A 12 -10.68 4.39 1.24
C TRP A 12 -11.83 5.26 0.75
N ASN A 13 -11.96 6.49 1.25
CA ASN A 13 -13.03 7.40 0.82
C ASN A 13 -12.90 7.75 -0.65
N GLU A 14 -11.67 7.99 -1.12
CA GLU A 14 -11.41 8.25 -2.54
C GLU A 14 -11.71 7.03 -3.40
N ILE A 15 -11.28 5.85 -2.99
CA ILE A 15 -11.54 4.58 -3.69
C ILE A 15 -13.05 4.34 -3.82
N ILE A 16 -13.80 4.51 -2.73
CA ILE A 16 -15.26 4.34 -2.72
C ILE A 16 -15.92 5.36 -3.65
N LYS A 17 -15.46 6.60 -3.64
CA LYS A 17 -15.98 7.66 -4.51
C LYS A 17 -15.83 7.31 -5.99
N TYR A 18 -14.65 6.85 -6.40
CA TYR A 18 -14.41 6.46 -7.80
C TYR A 18 -15.27 5.27 -8.21
N ASN A 19 -15.43 4.28 -7.36
CA ASN A 19 -16.27 3.12 -7.63
C ASN A 19 -17.75 3.49 -7.73
N ARG A 20 -18.22 4.50 -7.00
CA ARG A 20 -19.60 5.00 -7.07
C ARG A 20 -19.90 5.76 -8.36
N ILE A 21 -18.91 6.44 -8.93
CA ILE A 21 -19.08 7.15 -10.21
C ILE A 21 -19.34 6.12 -11.31
N ASP A 22 -18.49 5.12 -11.43
CA ASP A 22 -18.57 4.07 -12.44
C ASP A 22 -17.55 2.98 -12.09
N LYS A 23 -17.94 1.72 -12.29
CA LYS A 23 -17.01 0.60 -12.04
C LYS A 23 -15.75 0.68 -12.93
N TYR A 24 -15.87 1.24 -14.14
CA TYR A 24 -14.72 1.41 -15.04
C TYR A 24 -13.80 2.54 -14.57
N VAL A 25 -14.35 3.61 -14.00
CA VAL A 25 -13.57 4.71 -13.40
C VAL A 25 -12.75 4.18 -12.23
N GLY A 26 -13.38 3.41 -11.33
CA GLY A 26 -12.70 2.80 -10.19
C GLY A 26 -11.60 1.84 -10.62
N ALA A 27 -11.85 0.99 -11.62
CA ALA A 27 -10.89 0.02 -12.13
C ALA A 27 -9.69 0.72 -12.79
N ARG A 28 -9.92 1.77 -13.56
CA ARG A 28 -8.85 2.56 -14.20
C ARG A 28 -8.00 3.29 -13.17
N GLN A 29 -8.64 3.87 -12.16
CA GLN A 29 -7.94 4.55 -11.07
C GLN A 29 -7.03 3.60 -10.32
N LYS A 30 -7.52 2.42 -9.97
CA LYS A 30 -6.74 1.38 -9.29
C LYS A 30 -5.55 0.95 -10.14
N LYS A 31 -5.77 0.66 -11.42
CA LYS A 31 -4.71 0.24 -12.34
C LYS A 31 -3.64 1.31 -12.51
N SER A 32 -4.05 2.56 -12.66
CA SER A 32 -3.13 3.70 -12.78
C SER A 32 -2.27 3.83 -11.53
N GLU A 33 -2.86 3.75 -10.36
CA GLU A 33 -2.15 3.84 -9.09
C GLU A 33 -1.19 2.65 -8.89
N MET A 34 -1.64 1.44 -9.22
CA MET A 34 -0.78 0.24 -9.14
C MET A 34 0.44 0.36 -10.06
N ASN A 35 0.28 0.92 -11.26
CA ASN A 35 1.40 1.13 -12.18
C ASN A 35 2.44 2.09 -11.58
N ILE A 36 2.00 3.12 -10.89
CA ILE A 36 2.90 4.03 -10.17
C ILE A 36 3.60 3.31 -9.03
N ILE A 37 2.85 2.58 -8.22
CA ILE A 37 3.40 1.83 -7.07
C ILE A 37 4.47 0.84 -7.52
N LYS A 38 4.25 0.14 -8.63
CA LYS A 38 5.22 -0.84 -9.16
C LYS A 38 6.58 -0.23 -9.47
N LEU A 39 6.64 1.07 -9.80
CA LEU A 39 7.92 1.73 -10.03
C LEU A 39 8.80 1.75 -8.77
N PHE A 40 8.20 1.79 -7.59
CA PHE A 40 8.93 1.76 -6.32
C PHE A 40 9.28 0.35 -5.85
N MET A 41 8.84 -0.66 -6.60
CA MET A 41 9.08 -2.08 -6.30
C MET A 41 10.12 -2.72 -7.21
N LEU A 42 10.69 -1.95 -8.13
CA LEU A 42 11.74 -2.44 -9.01
C LEU A 42 12.94 -2.88 -8.19
N ASN A 43 13.50 -4.03 -8.52
CA ASN A 43 14.68 -4.61 -7.86
C ASN A 43 14.46 -5.07 -6.41
N GLN A 44 13.21 -5.12 -5.93
CA GLN A 44 12.92 -5.70 -4.64
C GLN A 44 12.93 -7.23 -4.74
N PRO A 45 13.54 -7.92 -3.76
CA PRO A 45 13.61 -9.38 -3.80
C PRO A 45 12.26 -10.02 -3.50
N LYS A 46 12.06 -11.24 -4.00
CA LYS A 46 10.91 -12.05 -3.66
C LYS A 46 10.98 -12.46 -2.18
N ILE A 47 9.83 -12.37 -1.50
CA ILE A 47 9.71 -12.89 -0.14
C ILE A 47 9.48 -14.40 -0.22
N GLU A 48 10.34 -15.18 0.40
CA GLU A 48 10.32 -16.64 0.29
C GLU A 48 9.82 -17.34 1.55
N LYS A 49 9.95 -16.70 2.71
CA LYS A 49 9.58 -17.30 4.00
C LYS A 49 8.38 -16.60 4.61
N TYR A 50 7.38 -17.36 5.03
CA TYR A 50 6.14 -16.90 5.62
C TYR A 50 5.87 -17.61 6.95
N PRO A 51 5.05 -17.09 7.87
CA PRO A 51 4.34 -15.80 7.75
C PRO A 51 5.25 -14.59 7.91
N ILE A 52 4.79 -13.45 7.42
CA ILE A 52 5.47 -12.16 7.57
C ILE A 52 4.57 -11.18 8.32
N ARG A 53 5.19 -10.12 8.86
CA ARG A 53 4.48 -8.97 9.43
C ARG A 53 4.86 -7.74 8.65
N ILE A 54 3.91 -6.83 8.45
CA ILE A 54 4.14 -5.58 7.75
C ILE A 54 3.90 -4.42 8.70
N ASN A 55 4.90 -3.57 8.87
CA ASN A 55 4.78 -2.34 9.64
C ASN A 55 4.74 -1.17 8.66
N CYS A 56 3.63 -0.43 8.67
CA CYS A 56 3.41 0.71 7.80
C CYS A 56 3.64 2.01 8.57
N THR A 57 4.48 2.88 8.03
CA THR A 57 4.63 4.24 8.51
C THR A 57 4.14 5.19 7.42
N TRP A 58 3.02 5.85 7.71
CA TRP A 58 2.41 6.82 6.81
C TRP A 58 2.95 8.20 7.13
N HIS A 59 3.80 8.72 6.26
CA HIS A 59 4.27 10.10 6.36
C HIS A 59 3.21 11.00 5.75
N THR A 60 2.75 12.00 6.48
CA THR A 60 1.63 12.84 6.07
C THR A 60 1.88 14.32 6.38
N THR A 61 1.43 15.17 5.48
CA THR A 61 1.43 16.63 5.69
C THR A 61 0.23 17.09 6.52
N ASN A 62 -0.81 16.27 6.62
CA ASN A 62 -2.07 16.60 7.27
C ASN A 62 -2.38 15.65 8.44
N LEU A 63 -2.13 16.09 9.67
CA LEU A 63 -2.46 15.34 10.88
C LEU A 63 -3.96 15.26 11.16
N GLY A 64 -4.79 16.01 10.45
CA GLY A 64 -6.25 15.91 10.54
C GLY A 64 -6.83 14.76 9.75
N SER A 65 -6.05 14.02 8.95
CA SER A 65 -6.53 12.85 8.23
C SER A 65 -6.62 11.64 9.17
N ASP A 66 -7.56 10.74 8.88
CA ASP A 66 -7.81 9.56 9.70
C ASP A 66 -6.90 8.39 9.29
N LEU A 67 -6.22 7.78 10.25
CA LEU A 67 -5.33 6.65 10.00
C LEU A 67 -6.10 5.43 9.45
N ASP A 68 -7.31 5.17 9.94
CA ASP A 68 -8.13 4.05 9.50
C ASP A 68 -8.66 4.22 8.07
N ASN A 69 -8.54 5.41 7.50
CA ASN A 69 -8.90 5.68 6.10
C ASN A 69 -7.73 5.38 5.13
N LYS A 70 -6.55 5.04 5.61
CA LYS A 70 -5.42 4.62 4.78
C LYS A 70 -5.66 3.23 4.20
N SER A 71 -5.30 3.02 2.94
CA SER A 71 -5.53 1.75 2.26
C SER A 71 -4.23 1.17 1.72
N LEU A 72 -3.97 -0.10 2.04
CA LEU A 72 -2.87 -0.88 1.46
C LEU A 72 -3.31 -1.73 0.28
N LYS A 73 -4.57 -1.68 -0.13
CA LYS A 73 -5.12 -2.59 -1.14
C LYS A 73 -4.29 -2.62 -2.42
N ALA A 74 -4.04 -1.46 -3.01
CA ALA A 74 -3.27 -1.36 -4.26
C ALA A 74 -1.81 -1.76 -4.06
N VAL A 75 -1.23 -1.49 -2.89
CA VAL A 75 0.16 -1.84 -2.56
C VAL A 75 0.34 -3.35 -2.50
N LEU A 76 -0.51 -4.05 -1.77
CA LEU A 76 -0.43 -5.51 -1.65
C LEU A 76 -0.71 -6.20 -2.97
N ASP A 77 -1.68 -5.71 -3.75
CA ASP A 77 -1.97 -6.22 -5.08
C ASP A 77 -0.77 -6.01 -6.03
N ALA A 78 -0.13 -4.85 -5.98
CA ALA A 78 1.07 -4.57 -6.78
C ALA A 78 2.23 -5.48 -6.40
N MET A 79 2.43 -5.74 -5.10
CA MET A 79 3.47 -6.66 -4.62
C MET A 79 3.26 -8.08 -5.15
N GLN A 80 2.01 -8.53 -5.22
CA GLN A 80 1.68 -9.83 -5.78
C GLN A 80 1.94 -9.88 -7.28
N GLU A 81 1.53 -8.85 -8.03
CA GLU A 81 1.76 -8.79 -9.47
C GLU A 81 3.25 -8.70 -9.83
N CYS A 82 4.05 -8.06 -8.99
CA CYS A 82 5.51 -7.98 -9.18
C CYS A 82 6.24 -9.25 -8.76
N GLY A 83 5.55 -10.23 -8.21
CA GLY A 83 6.16 -11.46 -7.73
C GLY A 83 6.94 -11.33 -6.42
N ILE A 84 6.76 -10.23 -5.68
CA ILE A 84 7.42 -10.01 -4.39
C ILE A 84 6.68 -10.76 -3.29
N LEU A 85 5.36 -10.69 -3.30
CA LEU A 85 4.48 -11.31 -2.31
C LEU A 85 3.72 -12.46 -2.95
N GLU A 86 3.74 -13.63 -2.32
CA GLU A 86 3.05 -14.81 -2.84
C GLU A 86 1.53 -14.68 -2.71
N ASN A 87 1.07 -14.23 -1.54
CA ASN A 87 -0.36 -14.03 -1.26
C ASN A 87 -0.52 -13.04 -0.11
N ASP A 88 -1.65 -12.35 -0.04
CA ASP A 88 -1.94 -11.38 1.01
C ASP A 88 -2.96 -11.88 2.06
N ASN A 89 -3.27 -13.18 2.07
CA ASN A 89 -4.19 -13.75 3.04
C ASN A 89 -3.59 -13.78 4.46
N ILE A 90 -4.42 -14.09 5.45
CA ILE A 90 -4.02 -14.11 6.86
C ILE A 90 -2.93 -15.15 7.14
N LYS A 91 -2.90 -16.23 6.38
CA LYS A 91 -1.85 -17.25 6.51
C LYS A 91 -0.47 -16.69 6.18
N HIS A 92 -0.38 -15.81 5.20
CA HIS A 92 0.87 -15.18 4.76
C HIS A 92 1.19 -13.92 5.54
N ILE A 93 0.17 -13.10 5.84
CA ILE A 93 0.30 -11.83 6.55
C ILE A 93 -0.69 -11.80 7.71
N PRO A 94 -0.35 -12.40 8.88
CA PRO A 94 -1.25 -12.38 10.03
C PRO A 94 -1.29 -11.05 10.77
N GLU A 95 -0.34 -10.14 10.51
CA GLU A 95 -0.26 -8.88 11.23
C GLU A 95 0.18 -7.74 10.31
N ILE A 96 -0.57 -6.66 10.37
CA ILE A 96 -0.23 -5.39 9.72
C ILE A 96 -0.40 -4.29 10.78
N THR A 97 0.64 -3.47 10.97
CA THR A 97 0.56 -2.33 11.88
C THR A 97 0.63 -1.04 11.08
N HIS A 98 -0.08 -0.03 11.55
CA HIS A 98 -0.12 1.29 10.94
C HIS A 98 0.23 2.34 11.98
N LYS A 99 1.12 3.26 11.61
CA LYS A 99 1.35 4.49 12.36
C LYS A 99 1.49 5.64 11.37
N ALA A 100 1.24 6.85 11.84
CA ALA A 100 1.38 8.06 11.03
C ALA A 100 2.35 9.01 11.70
N VAL A 101 3.14 9.71 10.90
CA VAL A 101 4.06 10.76 11.35
C VAL A 101 3.91 11.99 10.47
N LYS A 102 4.08 13.16 11.06
CA LYS A 102 4.07 14.44 10.34
C LYS A 102 5.33 14.56 9.49
N ASP A 103 5.18 14.96 8.23
CA ASP A 103 6.31 15.21 7.35
C ASP A 103 5.97 16.32 6.35
N LEU A 104 6.94 16.72 5.55
CA LEU A 104 6.80 17.76 4.53
C LEU A 104 6.11 17.25 3.27
N LYS A 105 6.00 15.94 3.07
CA LYS A 105 5.30 15.32 1.95
C LYS A 105 4.65 14.01 2.39
N ASP A 106 3.71 13.53 1.57
CA ASP A 106 3.01 12.27 1.82
C ASP A 106 3.74 11.12 1.13
N TYR A 107 4.10 10.10 1.90
CA TYR A 107 4.66 8.85 1.37
C TYR A 107 4.49 7.73 2.38
N LEU A 108 4.71 6.50 1.94
CA LEU A 108 4.55 5.31 2.77
C LEU A 108 5.87 4.56 2.87
N VAL A 109 6.23 4.15 4.08
CA VAL A 109 7.34 3.24 4.32
C VAL A 109 6.79 1.91 4.83
N LEU A 110 7.13 0.84 4.14
CA LEU A 110 6.79 -0.53 4.55
C LEU A 110 8.04 -1.20 5.10
N GLU A 111 7.94 -1.76 6.30
CA GLU A 111 8.95 -2.65 6.84
C GLU A 111 8.35 -4.05 6.94
N ILE A 112 8.98 -5.01 6.26
CA ILE A 112 8.53 -6.40 6.19
C ILE A 112 9.43 -7.22 7.08
N LYS A 113 8.84 -7.89 8.07
CA LYS A 113 9.53 -8.68 9.09
C LYS A 113 8.95 -10.09 9.14
N LYS A 114 9.75 -10.99 9.61
CA LYS A 114 9.32 -12.39 9.86
C LYS A 114 8.74 -12.56 11.24
#